data_957c91ef88ca4d165b0a72c610e6f18e
#
_entry.id   957c91ef88ca4d165b0a72c610e6f18e
#
_cell.length_a   1.000
_cell.length_b   1.000
_cell.length_c   1.000
_cell.angle_alpha   90.00
_cell.angle_beta   90.00
_cell.angle_gamma   90.00
#
_symmetry.space_group_name_H-M   'P 1'
#
loop_
_entity.id
_entity.type
_entity.pdbx_description
1 polymer ?
#
loop_
_entity_poly.entity_id
_entity_poly.type
_entity_poly.pdbx_seq_one_letter_code
_entity_poly.pdbx_strand_id
1 'polypeptide(L)'
;MCGIVGYIGGQKASPILLSGLMKLEYRGYDSAGIATLEDGTPTVVKNTGRVRNLYQDPQLDALTGTVGIAHTRWATHGKPSKENSHPHLDSRGVFTVVHNGIIENYEDLSSELELEGCTFKSETDTEVIPNLIAHYYFADKGPAEERFLRATQRACKRLEGSYAIEVLCSETPDQMIVVRKSSPLVIGIGYKENYIASDIPAILSYTKDFYLLNDQEYAVITRENITFYNEQLHPFEKKYQRIDWDATAAEKNGYPDFMLKEMYEQPSTVRETIGTRVTAGAPTQVDGLDFTAAQLQNLHQIYIIGCGTAMHAGLAAKPMFEHLTHIPTQVDVASEFRYRDPLVDDRTLCIFISQSGETADTIAALRLAKAAGAATLAVSNVIGSSITREADYTVYTHAGPEIAVASTKAYTAQVVLLAVLAIHFAELLGLGAGVAADLKADLLELPALIEETLKCAPQVKAFADKIHRETDVFFIGRGSDYTTSLEASLKLKEISYIHSEAYPSGELKHGPIALIEKGTTVIGTITDPALVDKSVSNLKEVITRGAKVLVVTNRDVRASDIDTLIRVPETHPLLAPAVSILPYQLLSYYIAKQNGLDVDKPRNLAKSVTVE
;
A
#
# COMPACT_ATOMS: atom_id res chain seq x y z
N MET A 1 7.64 -6.87 2.12
CA MET A 1 6.47 -7.71 2.45
C MET A 1 6.44 -8.95 1.58
N CYS A 2 5.90 -10.05 2.11
CA CYS A 2 5.85 -11.34 1.43
C CYS A 2 4.51 -11.56 0.70
N GLY A 3 4.47 -12.50 -0.25
CA GLY A 3 3.25 -12.93 -0.94
C GLY A 3 2.98 -14.40 -0.72
N ILE A 4 1.74 -14.74 -0.35
CA ILE A 4 1.27 -16.11 -0.15
C ILE A 4 0.26 -16.45 -1.24
N VAL A 5 0.33 -17.68 -1.76
CA VAL A 5 -0.68 -18.28 -2.64
C VAL A 5 -0.86 -19.73 -2.27
N GLY A 6 -2.11 -20.17 -2.05
CA GLY A 6 -2.49 -21.54 -1.83
C GLY A 6 -3.54 -22.02 -2.83
N TYR A 7 -3.55 -23.31 -3.08
CA TYR A 7 -4.53 -23.96 -3.94
C TYR A 7 -4.84 -25.37 -3.45
N ILE A 8 -6.12 -25.69 -3.46
CA ILE A 8 -6.63 -27.04 -3.23
C ILE A 8 -7.76 -27.33 -4.24
N GLY A 9 -7.58 -28.35 -5.09
CA GLY A 9 -8.54 -28.61 -6.14
C GLY A 9 -8.28 -29.87 -6.92
N GLY A 10 -8.71 -29.89 -8.18
CA GLY A 10 -8.56 -31.03 -9.09
C GLY A 10 -7.52 -30.85 -10.16
N GLN A 11 -6.91 -29.67 -10.27
CA GLN A 11 -5.88 -29.36 -11.24
C GLN A 11 -4.49 -29.46 -10.62
N LYS A 12 -3.44 -29.56 -11.44
CA LYS A 12 -2.04 -29.44 -10.97
C LYS A 12 -1.88 -28.07 -10.30
N ALA A 13 -1.44 -28.05 -9.04
CA ALA A 13 -1.35 -26.82 -8.23
C ALA A 13 -0.25 -25.86 -8.73
N SER A 14 0.90 -26.40 -9.15
CA SER A 14 2.10 -25.59 -9.45
C SER A 14 1.89 -24.48 -10.49
N PRO A 15 1.13 -24.62 -11.61
CA PRO A 15 0.90 -23.52 -12.54
C PRO A 15 0.04 -22.40 -11.95
N ILE A 16 -0.96 -22.74 -11.13
CA ILE A 16 -1.85 -21.80 -10.46
C ILE A 16 -1.07 -20.98 -9.44
N LEU A 17 -0.29 -21.67 -8.61
CA LEU A 17 0.56 -21.08 -7.58
C LEU A 17 1.61 -20.14 -8.19
N LEU A 18 2.31 -20.56 -9.25
CA LEU A 18 3.26 -19.71 -9.96
C LEU A 18 2.62 -18.46 -10.56
N SER A 19 1.46 -18.63 -11.20
CA SER A 19 0.71 -17.49 -11.76
C SER A 19 0.35 -16.47 -10.68
N GLY A 20 -0.11 -16.93 -9.53
CA GLY A 20 -0.43 -16.09 -8.38
C GLY A 20 0.81 -15.40 -7.81
N LEU A 21 1.93 -16.14 -7.63
CA LEU A 21 3.18 -15.56 -7.15
C LEU A 21 3.73 -14.47 -8.08
N MET A 22 3.65 -14.66 -9.39
CA MET A 22 4.09 -13.63 -10.35
C MET A 22 3.31 -12.33 -10.18
N LYS A 23 2.02 -12.42 -9.86
CA LYS A 23 1.17 -11.25 -9.57
C LYS A 23 1.45 -10.63 -8.20
N LEU A 24 2.04 -11.38 -7.26
CA LEU A 24 2.43 -10.90 -5.93
C LEU A 24 3.90 -10.49 -5.82
N GLU A 25 4.69 -10.59 -6.89
CA GLU A 25 6.12 -10.29 -6.85
C GLU A 25 6.43 -8.84 -6.44
N TYR A 26 5.46 -7.91 -6.59
CA TYR A 26 5.57 -6.55 -6.06
C TYR A 26 5.59 -6.48 -4.52
N ARG A 27 5.20 -7.56 -3.84
CA ARG A 27 5.24 -7.67 -2.37
C ARG A 27 6.58 -8.19 -1.84
N GLY A 28 7.28 -9.03 -2.61
CA GLY A 28 8.57 -9.59 -2.23
C GLY A 28 9.24 -10.29 -3.40
N TYR A 29 10.54 -10.17 -3.53
CA TYR A 29 11.30 -10.68 -4.66
C TYR A 29 12.71 -11.17 -4.30
N ASP A 30 13.01 -11.33 -3.00
CA ASP A 30 14.33 -11.77 -2.52
C ASP A 30 14.51 -13.29 -2.67
N SER A 31 13.42 -14.02 -2.55
CA SER A 31 13.36 -15.46 -2.83
C SER A 31 11.92 -15.91 -3.06
N ALA A 32 11.75 -17.07 -3.68
CA ALA A 32 10.44 -17.69 -3.88
C ALA A 32 10.53 -19.20 -3.69
N GLY A 33 9.40 -19.82 -3.34
CA GLY A 33 9.31 -21.26 -3.24
C GLY A 33 7.87 -21.76 -3.28
N ILE A 34 7.76 -23.03 -3.59
CA ILE A 34 6.52 -23.76 -3.79
C ILE A 34 6.61 -25.13 -3.11
N ALA A 35 5.53 -25.56 -2.51
CA ALA A 35 5.34 -26.94 -2.06
C ALA A 35 4.03 -27.48 -2.60
N THR A 36 4.02 -28.74 -3.04
CA THR A 36 2.80 -29.48 -3.35
C THR A 36 2.77 -30.80 -2.61
N LEU A 37 1.55 -31.26 -2.28
CA LEU A 37 1.33 -32.60 -1.75
C LEU A 37 0.83 -33.54 -2.84
N GLU A 38 1.47 -34.68 -2.97
CA GLU A 38 1.04 -35.82 -3.77
C GLU A 38 1.01 -37.05 -2.89
N ASP A 39 -0.16 -37.63 -2.70
CA ASP A 39 -0.40 -38.79 -1.82
C ASP A 39 0.23 -38.63 -0.42
N GLY A 40 0.11 -37.44 0.18
CA GLY A 40 0.66 -37.11 1.48
C GLY A 40 2.17 -36.82 1.49
N THR A 41 2.85 -36.89 0.35
CA THR A 41 4.30 -36.59 0.27
C THR A 41 4.51 -35.14 -0.16
N PRO A 42 5.17 -34.29 0.65
CA PRO A 42 5.48 -32.92 0.26
C PRO A 42 6.69 -32.88 -0.67
N THR A 43 6.52 -32.23 -1.83
CA THR A 43 7.63 -31.88 -2.72
C THR A 43 7.82 -30.38 -2.69
N VAL A 44 9.04 -29.92 -2.41
CA VAL A 44 9.37 -28.50 -2.20
C VAL A 44 10.45 -28.04 -3.17
N VAL A 45 10.20 -26.94 -3.88
CA VAL A 45 11.17 -26.27 -4.75
C VAL A 45 11.34 -24.83 -4.32
N LYS A 46 12.58 -24.40 -4.08
CA LYS A 46 12.93 -23.05 -3.58
C LYS A 46 14.05 -22.45 -4.42
N ASN A 47 13.99 -21.13 -4.63
CA ASN A 47 15.05 -20.40 -5.29
C ASN A 47 15.22 -18.97 -4.74
N THR A 48 16.42 -18.43 -4.85
CA THR A 48 16.70 -17.03 -4.52
C THR A 48 16.34 -16.12 -5.69
N GLY A 49 16.00 -14.87 -5.37
CA GLY A 49 15.61 -13.86 -6.35
C GLY A 49 14.16 -13.97 -6.79
N ARG A 50 13.87 -13.45 -7.95
CA ARG A 50 12.51 -13.30 -8.49
C ARG A 50 11.83 -14.64 -8.81
N VAL A 51 10.50 -14.66 -8.85
CA VAL A 51 9.67 -15.82 -9.23
C VAL A 51 10.09 -16.41 -10.58
N ARG A 52 10.60 -15.59 -11.51
CA ARG A 52 11.16 -16.06 -12.78
C ARG A 52 12.29 -17.11 -12.59
N ASN A 53 13.12 -16.94 -11.56
CA ASN A 53 14.21 -17.90 -11.29
C ASN A 53 13.64 -19.24 -10.83
N LEU A 54 12.56 -19.20 -10.04
CA LEU A 54 11.83 -20.41 -9.65
C LEU A 54 11.18 -21.07 -10.87
N TYR A 55 10.59 -20.28 -11.77
CA TYR A 55 9.93 -20.78 -12.99
C TYR A 55 10.90 -21.53 -13.94
N GLN A 56 12.18 -21.23 -13.87
CA GLN A 56 13.22 -21.88 -14.69
C GLN A 56 13.87 -23.09 -13.98
N ASP A 57 13.46 -23.43 -12.76
CA ASP A 57 14.04 -24.54 -12.02
C ASP A 57 13.52 -25.86 -12.57
N PRO A 58 14.43 -26.80 -13.03
CA PRO A 58 14.00 -28.09 -13.58
C PRO A 58 13.21 -28.96 -12.61
N GLN A 59 13.34 -28.74 -11.30
CA GLN A 59 12.61 -29.47 -10.27
C GLN A 59 11.11 -29.14 -10.22
N LEU A 60 10.65 -28.08 -10.90
CA LEU A 60 9.22 -27.75 -10.99
C LEU A 60 8.37 -28.87 -11.63
N ASP A 61 8.95 -29.66 -12.51
CA ASP A 61 8.25 -30.78 -13.14
C ASP A 61 7.84 -31.86 -12.13
N ALA A 62 8.58 -31.97 -11.01
CA ALA A 62 8.29 -32.87 -9.91
C ALA A 62 7.09 -32.44 -9.04
N LEU A 63 6.62 -31.21 -9.20
CA LEU A 63 5.46 -30.69 -8.45
C LEU A 63 4.16 -31.12 -9.13
N THR A 64 3.72 -32.35 -8.92
CA THR A 64 2.55 -32.96 -9.57
C THR A 64 1.27 -32.87 -8.74
N GLY A 65 1.37 -32.54 -7.45
CA GLY A 65 0.26 -32.48 -6.52
C GLY A 65 -0.83 -31.47 -6.90
N THR A 66 -2.04 -31.75 -6.43
CA THR A 66 -3.26 -30.92 -6.64
C THR A 66 -3.59 -30.04 -5.43
N VAL A 67 -2.80 -30.17 -4.38
CA VAL A 67 -2.82 -29.31 -3.18
C VAL A 67 -1.44 -28.70 -3.02
N GLY A 68 -1.36 -27.41 -2.76
CA GLY A 68 -0.07 -26.76 -2.60
C GLY A 68 -0.13 -25.34 -2.07
N ILE A 69 1.01 -24.89 -1.59
CA ILE A 69 1.27 -23.55 -1.07
C ILE A 69 2.53 -22.96 -1.67
N ALA A 70 2.56 -21.65 -1.82
CA ALA A 70 3.68 -20.96 -2.44
C ALA A 70 3.88 -19.57 -1.82
N HIS A 71 5.12 -19.09 -1.92
CA HIS A 71 5.53 -17.88 -1.24
C HIS A 71 6.56 -17.06 -2.04
N THR A 72 6.42 -15.74 -2.04
CA THR A 72 7.48 -14.79 -2.39
C THR A 72 7.93 -14.06 -1.14
N ARG A 73 9.24 -14.02 -0.89
CA ARG A 73 9.81 -13.52 0.35
C ARG A 73 10.41 -12.12 0.17
N TRP A 74 10.11 -11.27 1.13
CA TRP A 74 10.86 -10.09 1.49
C TRP A 74 11.60 -10.39 2.79
N ALA A 75 12.92 -10.44 2.75
CA ALA A 75 13.73 -10.90 3.87
C ALA A 75 13.68 -9.91 5.04
N THR A 76 13.21 -10.38 6.21
CA THR A 76 13.25 -9.69 7.49
C THR A 76 14.26 -10.35 8.43
N HIS A 77 14.22 -11.68 8.56
CA HIS A 77 15.10 -12.50 9.37
C HIS A 77 15.84 -13.52 8.50
N GLY A 78 17.18 -13.58 8.61
CA GLY A 78 18.02 -14.41 7.75
C GLY A 78 18.19 -13.86 6.32
N LYS A 79 19.42 -13.93 5.79
CA LYS A 79 19.75 -13.46 4.43
C LYS A 79 18.97 -14.22 3.36
N PRO A 80 18.78 -13.64 2.15
CA PRO A 80 18.23 -14.38 1.02
C PRO A 80 19.09 -15.61 0.66
N SER A 81 18.56 -16.80 0.92
CA SER A 81 19.16 -18.09 0.56
C SER A 81 18.06 -19.11 0.28
N LYS A 82 18.42 -20.29 -0.28
CA LYS A 82 17.43 -21.38 -0.48
C LYS A 82 16.91 -21.92 0.84
N GLU A 83 17.74 -22.02 1.85
CA GLU A 83 17.40 -22.51 3.18
C GLU A 83 16.38 -21.58 3.84
N ASN A 84 16.60 -20.26 3.74
CA ASN A 84 15.76 -19.21 4.32
C ASN A 84 14.52 -18.88 3.49
N SER A 85 14.36 -19.51 2.31
CA SER A 85 13.14 -19.36 1.50
C SER A 85 12.00 -20.21 2.05
N HIS A 86 10.76 -19.72 1.96
CA HIS A 86 9.57 -20.53 2.23
C HIS A 86 9.23 -21.43 1.02
N PRO A 87 8.46 -22.50 1.23
CA PRO A 87 7.89 -23.04 2.49
C PRO A 87 8.91 -23.67 3.43
N HIS A 88 8.63 -23.72 4.72
CA HIS A 88 9.40 -24.44 5.73
C HIS A 88 8.68 -25.71 6.19
N LEU A 89 9.45 -26.75 6.51
CA LEU A 89 8.95 -28.00 7.05
C LEU A 89 9.34 -28.13 8.51
N ASP A 90 8.54 -28.87 9.29
CA ASP A 90 8.96 -29.33 10.60
C ASP A 90 10.09 -30.37 10.52
N SER A 91 10.74 -30.66 11.62
CA SER A 91 11.87 -31.58 11.69
C SER A 91 11.56 -33.03 11.25
N ARG A 92 10.27 -33.41 11.24
CA ARG A 92 9.78 -34.73 10.83
C ARG A 92 9.26 -34.75 9.39
N GLY A 93 9.10 -33.57 8.76
CA GLY A 93 8.59 -33.42 7.40
C GLY A 93 7.07 -33.66 7.24
N VAL A 94 6.31 -33.55 8.31
CA VAL A 94 4.84 -33.75 8.31
C VAL A 94 4.08 -32.46 8.01
N PHE A 95 4.56 -31.34 8.52
CA PHE A 95 3.93 -30.03 8.32
C PHE A 95 4.76 -29.16 7.38
N THR A 96 4.08 -28.56 6.42
CA THR A 96 4.68 -27.60 5.49
C THR A 96 3.97 -26.27 5.63
N VAL A 97 4.71 -25.18 5.85
CA VAL A 97 4.18 -23.87 6.21
C VAL A 97 4.75 -22.76 5.33
N VAL A 98 3.88 -21.83 4.93
CA VAL A 98 4.26 -20.49 4.47
C VAL A 98 3.70 -19.45 5.42
N HIS A 99 4.44 -18.36 5.61
CA HIS A 99 4.13 -17.33 6.58
C HIS A 99 4.47 -15.94 6.04
N ASN A 100 3.54 -15.00 6.21
CA ASN A 100 3.77 -13.57 6.09
C ASN A 100 3.64 -12.93 7.48
N GLY A 101 4.60 -12.15 7.90
CA GLY A 101 4.61 -11.48 9.18
C GLY A 101 5.96 -11.58 9.88
N ILE A 102 5.97 -11.37 11.19
CA ILE A 102 7.13 -11.54 12.08
C ILE A 102 6.66 -12.22 13.35
N ILE A 103 7.35 -13.28 13.75
CA ILE A 103 7.16 -13.94 15.05
C ILE A 103 8.22 -13.39 15.99
N GLU A 104 7.80 -12.47 16.86
CA GLU A 104 8.69 -11.69 17.73
C GLU A 104 9.39 -12.54 18.78
N ASN A 105 8.73 -13.59 19.29
CA ASN A 105 9.27 -14.49 20.30
C ASN A 105 9.88 -15.77 19.73
N TYR A 106 10.33 -15.77 18.45
CA TYR A 106 10.82 -16.99 17.79
C TYR A 106 12.09 -17.57 18.42
N GLU A 107 12.98 -16.74 19.00
CA GLU A 107 14.21 -17.20 19.65
C GLU A 107 13.91 -18.04 20.91
N ASP A 108 12.96 -17.61 21.73
CA ASP A 108 12.52 -18.35 22.90
C ASP A 108 11.87 -19.68 22.51
N LEU A 109 10.99 -19.63 21.49
CA LEU A 109 10.29 -20.83 20.99
C LEU A 109 11.26 -21.83 20.33
N SER A 110 12.24 -21.37 19.56
CA SER A 110 13.25 -22.25 18.95
C SER A 110 14.10 -22.91 20.01
N SER A 111 14.55 -22.18 21.04
CA SER A 111 15.35 -22.71 22.15
C SER A 111 14.59 -23.80 22.94
N GLU A 112 13.29 -23.59 23.18
CA GLU A 112 12.42 -24.59 23.83
C GLU A 112 12.31 -25.87 22.98
N LEU A 113 12.04 -25.72 21.67
CA LEU A 113 11.88 -26.84 20.76
C LEU A 113 13.19 -27.61 20.51
N GLU A 114 14.35 -26.94 20.53
CA GLU A 114 15.67 -27.59 20.45
C GLU A 114 15.93 -28.50 21.65
N LEU A 115 15.51 -28.09 22.86
CA LEU A 115 15.60 -28.93 24.05
C LEU A 115 14.75 -30.21 23.93
N GLU A 116 13.71 -30.19 23.10
CA GLU A 116 12.86 -31.34 22.81
C GLU A 116 13.36 -32.17 21.60
N GLY A 117 14.51 -31.78 21.00
CA GLY A 117 15.17 -32.49 19.92
C GLY A 117 14.77 -32.03 18.51
N CYS A 118 14.07 -30.89 18.37
CA CYS A 118 13.85 -30.27 17.07
C CYS A 118 15.16 -29.73 16.48
N THR A 119 15.26 -29.73 15.16
CA THR A 119 16.41 -29.17 14.44
C THR A 119 15.93 -28.10 13.48
N PHE A 120 16.56 -26.95 13.50
CA PHE A 120 16.28 -25.82 12.60
C PHE A 120 17.31 -25.78 11.47
N LYS A 121 16.86 -25.53 10.23
CA LYS A 121 17.69 -25.49 9.02
C LYS A 121 17.86 -24.08 8.49
N SER A 122 17.00 -23.19 8.91
CA SER A 122 16.99 -21.79 8.47
C SER A 122 17.23 -20.82 9.61
N GLU A 123 17.55 -19.57 9.24
CA GLU A 123 17.70 -18.44 10.17
C GLU A 123 16.41 -17.62 10.27
N THR A 124 15.26 -18.19 9.81
CA THR A 124 13.99 -17.46 9.77
C THR A 124 13.20 -17.68 11.06
N ASP A 125 12.45 -16.66 11.45
CA ASP A 125 11.44 -16.74 12.49
C ASP A 125 10.31 -17.73 12.17
N THR A 126 10.09 -18.03 10.90
CA THR A 126 8.99 -18.88 10.42
C THR A 126 9.16 -20.35 10.78
N GLU A 127 10.37 -20.89 10.82
CA GLU A 127 10.59 -22.34 11.00
C GLU A 127 10.14 -22.86 12.37
N VAL A 128 9.94 -21.97 13.36
CA VAL A 128 9.35 -22.36 14.65
C VAL A 128 7.89 -22.80 14.49
N ILE A 129 7.15 -22.26 13.51
CA ILE A 129 5.72 -22.53 13.33
C ILE A 129 5.44 -24.00 13.03
N PRO A 130 5.99 -24.62 11.95
CA PRO A 130 5.74 -26.03 11.67
C PRO A 130 6.23 -26.96 12.78
N ASN A 131 7.35 -26.64 13.45
CA ASN A 131 7.86 -27.44 14.56
C ASN A 131 6.95 -27.36 15.79
N LEU A 132 6.42 -26.18 16.11
CA LEU A 132 5.48 -25.99 17.21
C LEU A 132 4.12 -26.67 16.92
N ILE A 133 3.63 -26.65 15.68
CA ILE A 133 2.44 -27.41 15.28
C ILE A 133 2.70 -28.90 15.44
N ALA A 134 3.85 -29.42 14.99
CA ALA A 134 4.23 -30.82 15.12
C ALA A 134 4.29 -31.25 16.60
N HIS A 135 4.90 -30.43 17.48
CA HIS A 135 4.95 -30.67 18.91
C HIS A 135 3.54 -30.92 19.49
N TYR A 136 2.57 -30.03 19.24
CA TYR A 136 1.21 -30.19 19.74
C TYR A 136 0.43 -31.31 19.05
N TYR A 137 0.67 -31.53 17.77
CA TYR A 137 -0.01 -32.56 17.01
C TYR A 137 0.33 -33.97 17.50
N PHE A 138 1.60 -34.27 17.73
CA PHE A 138 2.03 -35.58 18.19
C PHE A 138 1.76 -35.82 19.67
N ALA A 139 1.56 -34.77 20.45
CA ALA A 139 1.10 -34.88 21.85
C ALA A 139 -0.42 -35.18 21.96
N ASP A 140 -1.21 -34.87 20.95
CA ASP A 140 -2.66 -35.11 20.91
C ASP A 140 -2.96 -36.54 20.38
N LYS A 141 -3.95 -37.21 20.96
CA LYS A 141 -4.33 -38.60 20.62
C LYS A 141 -5.66 -38.70 19.84
N GLY A 142 -6.28 -37.58 19.46
CA GLY A 142 -7.53 -37.56 18.70
C GLY A 142 -7.36 -37.95 17.22
N PRO A 143 -8.46 -37.97 16.43
CA PRO A 143 -8.40 -38.16 15.00
C PRO A 143 -7.48 -37.13 14.30
N ALA A 144 -6.79 -37.53 13.23
CA ALA A 144 -5.79 -36.70 12.55
C ALA A 144 -6.32 -35.32 12.13
N GLU A 145 -7.50 -35.30 11.52
CA GLU A 145 -8.15 -34.07 11.05
C GLU A 145 -8.45 -33.08 12.18
N GLU A 146 -8.97 -33.57 13.32
CA GLU A 146 -9.23 -32.73 14.50
C GLU A 146 -7.93 -32.30 15.21
N ARG A 147 -6.94 -33.20 15.28
CA ARG A 147 -5.62 -32.90 15.84
C ARG A 147 -4.95 -31.78 15.08
N PHE A 148 -5.07 -31.78 13.75
CA PHE A 148 -4.44 -30.79 12.90
C PHE A 148 -4.92 -29.37 13.24
N LEU A 149 -6.25 -29.18 13.33
CA LEU A 149 -6.82 -27.88 13.70
C LEU A 149 -6.44 -27.47 15.15
N ARG A 150 -6.54 -28.40 16.10
CA ARG A 150 -6.20 -28.10 17.51
C ARG A 150 -4.71 -27.80 17.70
N ALA A 151 -3.83 -28.52 17.01
CA ALA A 151 -2.39 -28.29 17.07
C ALA A 151 -2.01 -26.92 16.49
N THR A 152 -2.60 -26.56 15.34
CA THR A 152 -2.40 -25.24 14.72
C THR A 152 -2.88 -24.13 15.66
N GLN A 153 -4.06 -24.28 16.29
CA GLN A 153 -4.57 -23.29 17.24
C GLN A 153 -3.67 -23.14 18.48
N ARG A 154 -3.20 -24.28 19.04
CA ARG A 154 -2.29 -24.24 20.20
C ARG A 154 -0.97 -23.57 19.85
N ALA A 155 -0.42 -23.84 18.68
CA ALA A 155 0.77 -23.17 18.18
C ALA A 155 0.54 -21.66 18.05
N CYS A 156 -0.53 -21.24 17.38
CA CYS A 156 -0.85 -19.81 17.19
C CYS A 156 -1.05 -19.03 18.50
N LYS A 157 -1.54 -19.68 19.55
CA LYS A 157 -1.65 -19.06 20.89
C LYS A 157 -0.30 -18.75 21.57
N ARG A 158 0.77 -19.41 21.13
CA ARG A 158 2.12 -19.20 21.62
C ARG A 158 2.88 -18.13 20.82
N LEU A 159 2.42 -17.83 19.59
CA LEU A 159 3.07 -16.89 18.70
C LEU A 159 2.76 -15.44 19.10
N GLU A 160 3.80 -14.65 19.30
CA GLU A 160 3.71 -13.19 19.47
C GLU A 160 4.07 -12.50 18.14
N GLY A 161 3.46 -11.32 17.89
CA GLY A 161 3.65 -10.58 16.65
C GLY A 161 2.52 -10.76 15.63
N SER A 162 2.84 -10.57 14.35
CA SER A 162 1.89 -10.60 13.23
C SER A 162 2.11 -11.82 12.35
N TYR A 163 1.02 -12.44 11.86
CA TYR A 163 1.13 -13.56 10.94
C TYR A 163 -0.08 -13.73 10.01
N ALA A 164 0.18 -14.22 8.80
CA ALA A 164 -0.75 -14.96 7.96
C ALA A 164 -0.06 -16.28 7.60
N ILE A 165 -0.68 -17.38 7.95
CA ILE A 165 -0.10 -18.72 7.90
C ILE A 165 -0.98 -19.62 7.04
N GLU A 166 -0.37 -20.37 6.12
CA GLU A 166 -0.96 -21.53 5.47
C GLU A 166 -0.18 -22.79 5.86
N VAL A 167 -0.91 -23.83 6.22
CA VAL A 167 -0.35 -25.10 6.70
C VAL A 167 -0.89 -26.27 5.88
N LEU A 168 0.02 -27.12 5.39
CA LEU A 168 -0.27 -28.44 4.86
C LEU A 168 0.18 -29.50 5.86
N CYS A 169 -0.56 -30.61 5.91
CA CYS A 169 -0.23 -31.78 6.72
C CYS A 169 -0.22 -33.05 5.87
N SER A 170 0.89 -33.80 5.90
CA SER A 170 1.07 -35.06 5.14
C SER A 170 0.07 -36.15 5.55
N GLU A 171 -0.38 -36.15 6.81
CA GLU A 171 -1.34 -37.16 7.32
C GLU A 171 -2.80 -36.82 6.95
N THR A 172 -3.07 -35.58 6.50
CA THR A 172 -4.40 -35.12 6.05
C THR A 172 -4.27 -34.33 4.74
N PRO A 173 -3.85 -35.01 3.63
CA PRO A 173 -3.45 -34.33 2.39
C PRO A 173 -4.60 -33.58 1.68
N ASP A 174 -5.84 -33.90 2.02
CA ASP A 174 -7.05 -33.28 1.45
C ASP A 174 -7.51 -32.05 2.22
N GLN A 175 -6.71 -31.57 3.17
CA GLN A 175 -6.99 -30.38 3.99
C GLN A 175 -5.85 -29.39 3.98
N MET A 176 -6.21 -28.14 4.02
CA MET A 176 -5.33 -27.01 4.30
C MET A 176 -5.92 -26.19 5.46
N ILE A 177 -5.08 -25.74 6.37
CA ILE A 177 -5.49 -24.79 7.42
C ILE A 177 -4.85 -23.44 7.17
N VAL A 178 -5.65 -22.40 7.27
CA VAL A 178 -5.20 -21.03 7.20
C VAL A 178 -5.66 -20.23 8.43
N VAL A 179 -4.82 -19.32 8.87
CA VAL A 179 -5.09 -18.43 10.01
C VAL A 179 -4.33 -17.12 9.82
N ARG A 180 -4.88 -16.03 10.35
CA ARG A 180 -4.20 -14.75 10.32
C ARG A 180 -4.29 -13.99 11.65
N LYS A 181 -3.30 -13.11 11.88
CA LYS A 181 -3.30 -12.05 12.89
C LYS A 181 -2.51 -10.87 12.33
N SER A 182 -3.18 -9.74 12.09
CA SER A 182 -2.62 -8.48 11.57
C SER A 182 -2.02 -8.52 10.15
N SER A 183 -1.72 -9.68 9.56
CA SER A 183 -1.28 -9.83 8.18
C SER A 183 -2.43 -10.25 7.25
N PRO A 184 -2.58 -9.70 6.03
CA PRO A 184 -3.73 -9.98 5.17
C PRO A 184 -3.72 -11.40 4.61
N LEU A 185 -4.91 -12.03 4.58
CA LEU A 185 -5.15 -13.32 3.94
C LEU A 185 -6.62 -13.42 3.49
N VAL A 186 -6.84 -13.85 2.26
CA VAL A 186 -8.15 -14.03 1.66
C VAL A 186 -8.31 -15.43 1.09
N ILE A 187 -9.55 -15.94 1.07
CA ILE A 187 -9.89 -17.25 0.49
C ILE A 187 -10.83 -17.02 -0.68
N GLY A 188 -10.44 -17.43 -1.87
CA GLY A 188 -11.25 -17.38 -3.08
C GLY A 188 -12.03 -18.68 -3.26
N ILE A 189 -13.32 -18.58 -3.60
CA ILE A 189 -14.23 -19.71 -3.78
C ILE A 189 -14.25 -20.11 -5.25
N GLY A 190 -13.95 -21.37 -5.55
CA GLY A 190 -14.07 -21.96 -6.88
C GLY A 190 -15.09 -23.10 -6.94
N TYR A 191 -15.28 -23.66 -8.12
CA TYR A 191 -16.12 -24.85 -8.29
C TYR A 191 -15.30 -26.12 -8.08
N LYS A 192 -15.49 -26.80 -6.96
CA LYS A 192 -14.70 -27.98 -6.54
C LYS A 192 -13.20 -27.67 -6.44
N GLU A 193 -12.87 -26.46 -6.09
CA GLU A 193 -11.51 -25.99 -5.84
C GLU A 193 -11.55 -24.68 -5.05
N ASN A 194 -10.52 -24.41 -4.26
CA ASN A 194 -10.43 -23.20 -3.47
C ASN A 194 -9.01 -22.62 -3.58
N TYR A 195 -8.93 -21.30 -3.46
CA TYR A 195 -7.73 -20.52 -3.62
C TYR A 195 -7.47 -19.73 -2.35
N ILE A 196 -6.22 -19.55 -2.01
CA ILE A 196 -5.81 -18.70 -0.91
C ILE A 196 -4.81 -17.67 -1.44
N ALA A 197 -4.85 -16.44 -0.95
CA ALA A 197 -3.85 -15.45 -1.29
C ALA A 197 -3.70 -14.39 -0.20
N SER A 198 -2.52 -13.79 -0.13
CA SER A 198 -2.30 -12.60 0.70
C SER A 198 -2.84 -11.33 0.07
N ASP A 199 -3.25 -11.36 -1.22
CA ASP A 199 -3.89 -10.25 -1.91
C ASP A 199 -4.79 -10.74 -3.05
N ILE A 200 -5.92 -10.07 -3.24
CA ILE A 200 -6.95 -10.42 -4.21
C ILE A 200 -6.43 -10.52 -5.66
N PRO A 201 -5.58 -9.62 -6.18
CA PRO A 201 -5.08 -9.69 -7.55
C PRO A 201 -4.41 -11.01 -7.93
N ALA A 202 -3.84 -11.73 -6.96
CA ALA A 202 -3.18 -13.01 -7.20
C ALA A 202 -4.11 -14.05 -7.81
N ILE A 203 -5.35 -14.09 -7.34
CA ILE A 203 -6.34 -15.13 -7.67
C ILE A 203 -7.62 -14.60 -8.33
N LEU A 204 -7.67 -13.29 -8.63
CA LEU A 204 -8.82 -12.63 -9.25
C LEU A 204 -9.20 -13.20 -10.63
N SER A 205 -8.24 -13.76 -11.37
CA SER A 205 -8.47 -14.43 -12.65
C SER A 205 -9.22 -15.78 -12.52
N TYR A 206 -9.27 -16.35 -11.31
CA TYR A 206 -9.89 -17.64 -11.05
C TYR A 206 -11.26 -17.50 -10.38
N THR A 207 -11.45 -16.47 -9.55
CA THR A 207 -12.72 -16.23 -8.85
C THR A 207 -12.91 -14.75 -8.52
N LYS A 208 -14.18 -14.34 -8.38
CA LYS A 208 -14.58 -13.02 -7.90
C LYS A 208 -15.24 -13.07 -6.51
N ASP A 209 -15.44 -14.24 -5.96
CA ASP A 209 -16.12 -14.46 -4.69
C ASP A 209 -15.08 -14.82 -3.60
N PHE A 210 -14.99 -14.01 -2.54
CA PHE A 210 -13.94 -14.08 -1.54
C PHE A 210 -14.46 -14.07 -0.12
N TYR A 211 -13.85 -14.88 0.75
CA TYR A 211 -13.93 -14.70 2.19
C TYR A 211 -12.72 -13.89 2.67
N LEU A 212 -13.00 -12.85 3.44
CA LEU A 212 -11.97 -12.05 4.12
C LEU A 212 -11.84 -12.53 5.56
N LEU A 213 -10.69 -13.09 5.93
CA LEU A 213 -10.45 -13.54 7.30
C LEU A 213 -10.25 -12.35 8.24
N ASN A 214 -10.82 -12.44 9.45
CA ASN A 214 -10.49 -11.55 10.56
C ASN A 214 -9.34 -12.13 11.37
N ASP A 215 -8.78 -11.33 12.28
CA ASP A 215 -7.71 -11.78 13.15
C ASP A 215 -8.18 -12.95 14.03
N GLN A 216 -7.31 -13.97 14.16
CA GLN A 216 -7.54 -15.19 14.94
C GLN A 216 -8.74 -16.05 14.46
N GLU A 217 -9.23 -15.83 13.24
CA GLU A 217 -10.11 -16.77 12.57
C GLU A 217 -9.29 -17.84 11.87
N TYR A 218 -9.74 -19.09 12.03
CA TYR A 218 -9.15 -20.26 11.38
C TYR A 218 -10.11 -20.74 10.28
N ALA A 219 -9.57 -21.15 9.15
CA ALA A 219 -10.36 -21.85 8.14
C ALA A 219 -9.71 -23.20 7.82
N VAL A 220 -10.53 -24.26 7.89
CA VAL A 220 -10.20 -25.59 7.35
C VAL A 220 -10.77 -25.64 5.96
N ILE A 221 -9.89 -25.79 4.98
CA ILE A 221 -10.21 -25.73 3.56
C ILE A 221 -9.99 -27.10 2.95
N THR A 222 -11.00 -27.62 2.32
CA THR A 222 -10.95 -28.81 1.47
C THR A 222 -11.28 -28.42 0.04
N ARG A 223 -11.20 -29.35 -0.88
CA ARG A 223 -11.60 -29.14 -2.27
C ARG A 223 -13.07 -28.69 -2.42
N GLU A 224 -13.97 -29.16 -1.56
CA GLU A 224 -15.41 -28.94 -1.68
C GLU A 224 -15.97 -27.98 -0.63
N ASN A 225 -15.30 -27.84 0.52
CA ASN A 225 -15.85 -27.12 1.66
C ASN A 225 -14.81 -26.20 2.31
N ILE A 226 -15.30 -25.10 2.91
CA ILE A 226 -14.55 -24.19 3.75
C ILE A 226 -15.32 -24.06 5.06
N THR A 227 -14.68 -24.43 6.18
CA THR A 227 -15.27 -24.33 7.52
C THR A 227 -14.48 -23.34 8.35
N PHE A 228 -15.17 -22.34 8.89
CA PHE A 228 -14.55 -21.28 9.71
C PHE A 228 -14.70 -21.58 11.18
N TYR A 229 -13.66 -21.24 11.95
CA TYR A 229 -13.60 -21.37 13.40
C TYR A 229 -13.08 -20.08 14.01
N ASN A 230 -13.65 -19.69 15.15
CA ASN A 230 -13.12 -18.60 15.96
C ASN A 230 -11.89 -19.05 16.78
N GLU A 231 -11.31 -18.16 17.57
CA GLU A 231 -10.16 -18.43 18.42
C GLU A 231 -10.36 -19.61 19.39
N GLN A 232 -11.59 -19.88 19.81
CA GLN A 232 -11.95 -20.98 20.72
C GLN A 232 -12.29 -22.27 19.97
N LEU A 233 -12.09 -22.29 18.65
CA LEU A 233 -12.47 -23.40 17.74
C LEU A 233 -13.97 -23.71 17.72
N HIS A 234 -14.83 -22.72 17.98
CA HIS A 234 -16.25 -22.86 17.68
C HIS A 234 -16.50 -22.55 16.21
N PRO A 235 -17.19 -23.44 15.46
CA PRO A 235 -17.50 -23.19 14.06
C PRO A 235 -18.52 -22.05 13.93
N PHE A 236 -18.41 -21.28 12.86
CA PHE A 236 -19.37 -20.22 12.54
C PHE A 236 -19.54 -20.06 11.03
N GLU A 237 -20.65 -19.46 10.62
CA GLU A 237 -20.89 -19.12 9.22
C GLU A 237 -20.29 -17.75 8.88
N LYS A 238 -19.65 -17.64 7.72
CA LYS A 238 -19.05 -16.42 7.20
C LYS A 238 -19.66 -16.09 5.84
N LYS A 239 -19.93 -14.80 5.61
CA LYS A 239 -20.43 -14.33 4.31
C LYS A 239 -19.25 -14.02 3.40
N TYR A 240 -19.33 -14.45 2.15
CA TYR A 240 -18.38 -14.05 1.12
C TYR A 240 -18.74 -12.67 0.56
N GLN A 241 -17.76 -12.02 -0.04
CA GLN A 241 -17.90 -10.76 -0.74
C GLN A 241 -17.54 -10.97 -2.21
N ARG A 242 -18.32 -10.35 -3.09
CA ARG A 242 -18.00 -10.32 -4.51
C ARG A 242 -17.18 -9.09 -4.85
N ILE A 243 -16.05 -9.30 -5.51
CA ILE A 243 -15.12 -8.26 -5.93
C ILE A 243 -15.23 -8.12 -7.45
N ASP A 244 -15.84 -7.04 -7.90
CA ASP A 244 -16.11 -6.80 -9.33
C ASP A 244 -14.95 -6.06 -10.05
N TRP A 245 -13.72 -6.19 -9.55
CA TRP A 245 -12.56 -5.67 -10.28
C TRP A 245 -12.39 -6.40 -11.60
N ASP A 246 -12.07 -5.65 -12.65
CA ASP A 246 -11.68 -6.24 -13.91
C ASP A 246 -10.29 -6.87 -13.78
N ALA A 247 -10.17 -8.15 -14.08
CA ALA A 247 -8.88 -8.84 -14.07
C ALA A 247 -7.87 -8.19 -15.05
N THR A 248 -8.36 -7.59 -16.15
CA THR A 248 -7.52 -6.87 -17.12
C THR A 248 -6.99 -5.54 -16.58
N ALA A 249 -7.63 -4.96 -15.54
CA ALA A 249 -7.13 -3.75 -14.91
C ALA A 249 -5.77 -3.97 -14.23
N ALA A 250 -5.44 -5.21 -13.85
CA ALA A 250 -4.14 -5.60 -13.32
C ALA A 250 -3.12 -5.97 -14.43
N GLU A 251 -3.38 -5.65 -15.70
CA GLU A 251 -2.48 -5.85 -16.82
C GLU A 251 -1.88 -4.52 -17.30
N LYS A 252 -0.75 -4.58 -17.99
CA LYS A 252 -0.05 -3.36 -18.48
C LYS A 252 -0.76 -2.65 -19.63
N ASN A 253 -1.72 -3.28 -20.28
CA ASN A 253 -2.54 -2.72 -21.37
C ASN A 253 -1.71 -1.99 -22.48
N GLY A 254 -0.57 -2.60 -22.87
CA GLY A 254 0.31 -2.05 -23.90
C GLY A 254 1.35 -1.03 -23.39
N TYR A 255 1.30 -0.62 -22.16
CA TYR A 255 2.35 0.21 -21.54
C TYR A 255 3.58 -0.63 -21.21
N PRO A 256 4.81 -0.07 -21.28
CA PRO A 256 6.02 -0.79 -20.92
C PRO A 256 6.07 -1.15 -19.43
N ASP A 257 5.52 -0.31 -18.57
CA ASP A 257 5.57 -0.42 -17.11
C ASP A 257 4.20 -0.09 -16.50
N PHE A 258 3.88 -0.69 -15.34
CA PHE A 258 2.67 -0.37 -14.59
C PHE A 258 2.65 1.08 -14.13
N MET A 259 3.77 1.61 -13.63
CA MET A 259 3.85 2.99 -13.18
C MET A 259 3.45 3.97 -14.28
N LEU A 260 3.91 3.78 -15.51
CA LEU A 260 3.53 4.65 -16.62
C LEU A 260 2.03 4.53 -16.94
N LYS A 261 1.50 3.32 -16.99
CA LYS A 261 0.06 3.07 -17.15
C LYS A 261 -0.74 3.82 -16.08
N GLU A 262 -0.37 3.65 -14.81
CA GLU A 262 -1.07 4.23 -13.66
C GLU A 262 -1.02 5.78 -13.67
N MET A 263 0.07 6.38 -14.15
CA MET A 263 0.12 7.82 -14.37
C MET A 263 -0.88 8.28 -15.44
N TYR A 264 -1.02 7.53 -16.55
CA TYR A 264 -1.97 7.85 -17.62
C TYR A 264 -3.41 7.45 -17.30
N GLU A 265 -3.65 6.63 -16.28
CA GLU A 265 -4.99 6.32 -15.76
C GLU A 265 -5.56 7.41 -14.84
N GLN A 266 -4.76 8.38 -14.39
CA GLN A 266 -5.22 9.38 -13.42
C GLN A 266 -6.46 10.17 -13.85
N PRO A 267 -6.68 10.53 -15.13
CA PRO A 267 -7.94 11.16 -15.54
C PRO A 267 -9.17 10.29 -15.25
N SER A 268 -9.11 9.00 -15.56
CA SER A 268 -10.20 8.06 -15.25
C SER A 268 -10.31 7.77 -13.75
N THR A 269 -9.19 7.61 -13.08
CA THR A 269 -9.12 7.43 -11.62
C THR A 269 -9.82 8.58 -10.88
N VAL A 270 -9.54 9.81 -11.24
CA VAL A 270 -10.16 10.99 -10.63
C VAL A 270 -11.66 11.04 -10.94
N ARG A 271 -12.06 10.68 -12.17
CA ARG A 271 -13.48 10.58 -12.53
C ARG A 271 -14.23 9.57 -11.66
N GLU A 272 -13.65 8.40 -11.45
CA GLU A 272 -14.23 7.36 -10.59
C GLU A 272 -14.22 7.77 -9.10
N THR A 273 -13.17 8.44 -8.63
CA THR A 273 -13.09 8.96 -7.25
C THR A 273 -14.17 10.01 -7.00
N ILE A 274 -14.41 10.92 -7.94
CA ILE A 274 -15.50 11.89 -7.86
C ILE A 274 -16.85 11.16 -7.96
N GLY A 275 -17.00 10.30 -8.97
CA GLY A 275 -18.18 9.46 -9.18
C GLY A 275 -19.49 10.25 -9.12
N THR A 276 -20.43 9.75 -8.33
CA THR A 276 -21.72 10.41 -8.05
C THR A 276 -21.66 11.36 -6.85
N ARG A 277 -20.51 11.48 -6.19
CA ARG A 277 -20.35 12.26 -4.95
C ARG A 277 -20.50 13.76 -5.17
N VAL A 278 -20.03 14.23 -6.33
CA VAL A 278 -20.07 15.64 -6.69
C VAL A 278 -20.94 15.82 -7.94
N THR A 279 -22.00 16.61 -7.79
CA THR A 279 -22.89 17.01 -8.89
C THR A 279 -23.07 18.52 -8.85
N ALA A 280 -23.01 19.17 -10.01
CA ALA A 280 -23.21 20.61 -10.11
C ALA A 280 -24.58 21.02 -9.52
N GLY A 281 -24.57 21.99 -8.61
CA GLY A 281 -25.78 22.54 -8.00
C GLY A 281 -26.50 21.64 -6.96
N ALA A 282 -25.97 20.45 -6.66
CA ALA A 282 -26.50 19.56 -5.64
C ALA A 282 -25.53 19.41 -4.44
N PRO A 283 -26.01 19.09 -3.24
CA PRO A 283 -25.14 18.77 -2.11
C PRO A 283 -24.23 17.60 -2.41
N THR A 284 -23.01 17.65 -1.87
CA THR A 284 -22.05 16.55 -1.97
C THR A 284 -22.53 15.35 -1.16
N GLN A 285 -22.48 14.16 -1.75
CA GLN A 285 -22.88 12.91 -1.11
C GLN A 285 -21.66 12.01 -0.94
N VAL A 286 -21.47 11.43 0.24
CA VAL A 286 -20.37 10.51 0.52
C VAL A 286 -20.95 9.27 1.17
N ASP A 287 -20.99 8.17 0.39
CA ASP A 287 -21.50 6.89 0.88
C ASP A 287 -20.63 6.35 2.03
N GLY A 288 -21.28 5.78 3.03
CA GLY A 288 -20.61 5.23 4.21
C GLY A 288 -20.16 6.28 5.25
N LEU A 289 -20.61 7.53 5.11
CA LEU A 289 -20.27 8.61 6.02
C LEU A 289 -21.52 9.30 6.55
N ASP A 290 -22.03 8.81 7.66
CA ASP A 290 -23.25 9.31 8.31
C ASP A 290 -22.95 10.39 9.37
N PHE A 291 -21.96 11.27 9.11
CA PHE A 291 -21.67 12.41 10.00
C PHE A 291 -22.81 13.42 9.97
N THR A 292 -23.26 13.82 11.15
CA THR A 292 -24.25 14.88 11.29
C THR A 292 -23.59 16.24 11.51
N ALA A 293 -24.30 17.32 11.18
CA ALA A 293 -23.85 18.69 11.48
C ALA A 293 -23.52 18.87 12.98
N ALA A 294 -24.31 18.27 13.87
CA ALA A 294 -24.09 18.37 15.32
C ALA A 294 -22.79 17.69 15.77
N GLN A 295 -22.44 16.53 15.19
CA GLN A 295 -21.16 15.87 15.46
C GLN A 295 -19.98 16.72 14.98
N LEU A 296 -20.06 17.28 13.75
CA LEU A 296 -19.03 18.17 13.22
C LEU A 296 -18.86 19.45 14.04
N GLN A 297 -19.96 20.07 14.50
CA GLN A 297 -19.92 21.25 15.36
C GLN A 297 -19.29 20.98 16.74
N ASN A 298 -19.36 19.74 17.22
CA ASN A 298 -18.74 19.35 18.49
C ASN A 298 -17.24 19.10 18.37
N LEU A 299 -16.70 18.92 17.15
CA LEU A 299 -15.27 18.71 16.96
C LEU A 299 -14.48 19.97 17.28
N HIS A 300 -13.40 19.82 18.02
CA HIS A 300 -12.42 20.88 18.23
C HIS A 300 -11.17 20.70 17.37
N GLN A 301 -10.96 19.51 16.76
CA GLN A 301 -9.79 19.20 15.97
C GLN A 301 -10.04 18.05 14.99
N ILE A 302 -9.35 18.11 13.84
CA ILE A 302 -9.21 17.01 12.90
C ILE A 302 -7.73 16.62 12.85
N TYR A 303 -7.42 15.31 12.95
CA TYR A 303 -6.13 14.75 12.57
C TYR A 303 -6.25 14.01 11.24
N ILE A 304 -5.28 14.21 10.34
CA ILE A 304 -5.11 13.41 9.12
C ILE A 304 -3.81 12.63 9.27
N ILE A 305 -3.88 11.30 9.26
CA ILE A 305 -2.77 10.43 9.65
C ILE A 305 -2.48 9.45 8.53
N GLY A 306 -1.21 9.31 8.16
CA GLY A 306 -0.77 8.40 7.13
C GLY A 306 0.74 8.22 7.11
N CYS A 307 1.24 7.39 6.18
CA CYS A 307 2.67 7.16 5.94
C CYS A 307 3.03 7.59 4.52
N GLY A 308 4.21 8.20 4.35
CA GLY A 308 4.77 8.54 3.03
C GLY A 308 3.81 9.36 2.15
N THR A 309 3.53 8.86 0.96
CA THR A 309 2.63 9.49 -0.02
C THR A 309 1.23 9.79 0.54
N ALA A 310 0.69 8.91 1.39
CA ALA A 310 -0.62 9.11 2.03
C ALA A 310 -0.59 10.30 3.01
N MET A 311 0.49 10.46 3.77
CA MET A 311 0.69 11.62 4.63
C MET A 311 0.84 12.91 3.80
N HIS A 312 1.54 12.86 2.65
CA HIS A 312 1.64 14.01 1.75
C HIS A 312 0.28 14.40 1.15
N ALA A 313 -0.59 13.44 0.85
CA ALA A 313 -1.98 13.73 0.46
C ALA A 313 -2.74 14.45 1.58
N GLY A 314 -2.53 14.04 2.83
CA GLY A 314 -3.05 14.73 4.01
C GLY A 314 -2.55 16.17 4.13
N LEU A 315 -1.25 16.40 3.91
CA LEU A 315 -0.67 17.75 3.91
C LEU A 315 -1.27 18.66 2.82
N ALA A 316 -1.52 18.11 1.63
CA ALA A 316 -2.20 18.84 0.56
C ALA A 316 -3.65 19.18 0.92
N ALA A 317 -4.34 18.31 1.66
CA ALA A 317 -5.73 18.49 2.04
C ALA A 317 -5.93 19.36 3.30
N LYS A 318 -4.94 19.46 4.18
CA LYS A 318 -5.04 20.26 5.40
C LYS A 318 -5.63 21.65 5.18
N PRO A 319 -5.12 22.50 4.25
CA PRO A 319 -5.68 23.82 4.01
C PRO A 319 -7.13 23.77 3.49
N MET A 320 -7.55 22.69 2.81
CA MET A 320 -8.95 22.52 2.37
C MET A 320 -9.88 22.40 3.58
N PHE A 321 -9.55 21.51 4.53
CA PHE A 321 -10.35 21.35 5.75
C PHE A 321 -10.39 22.63 6.58
N GLU A 322 -9.22 23.23 6.88
CA GLU A 322 -9.16 24.46 7.69
C GLU A 322 -9.93 25.62 7.05
N HIS A 323 -9.78 25.82 5.73
CA HIS A 323 -10.44 26.92 5.03
C HIS A 323 -11.96 26.74 4.91
N LEU A 324 -12.42 25.51 4.70
CA LEU A 324 -13.83 25.22 4.45
C LEU A 324 -14.62 25.01 5.74
N THR A 325 -14.03 24.33 6.73
CA THR A 325 -14.77 23.93 7.95
C THR A 325 -14.49 24.80 9.16
N HIS A 326 -13.40 25.59 9.12
CA HIS A 326 -12.87 26.35 10.27
C HIS A 326 -12.49 25.46 11.48
N ILE A 327 -12.32 24.16 11.28
CA ILE A 327 -11.86 23.23 12.31
C ILE A 327 -10.33 23.09 12.19
N PRO A 328 -9.56 23.34 13.27
CA PRO A 328 -8.11 23.12 13.27
C PRO A 328 -7.77 21.72 12.79
N THR A 329 -6.90 21.63 11.79
CA THR A 329 -6.53 20.34 11.19
C THR A 329 -5.03 20.13 11.31
N GLN A 330 -4.61 18.98 11.82
CA GLN A 330 -3.22 18.57 11.90
C GLN A 330 -2.97 17.36 11.01
N VAL A 331 -1.76 17.27 10.46
CA VAL A 331 -1.32 16.09 9.70
C VAL A 331 -0.15 15.47 10.42
N ASP A 332 -0.17 14.16 10.55
CA ASP A 332 0.88 13.44 11.27
C ASP A 332 1.30 12.16 10.55
N VAL A 333 2.55 11.76 10.81
CA VAL A 333 3.10 10.47 10.37
C VAL A 333 2.60 9.39 11.32
N ALA A 334 2.02 8.32 10.80
CA ALA A 334 1.40 7.29 11.63
C ALA A 334 2.39 6.63 12.61
N SER A 335 3.65 6.38 12.19
CA SER A 335 4.70 5.84 13.04
C SER A 335 5.00 6.71 14.26
N GLU A 336 4.96 8.05 14.10
CA GLU A 336 5.25 8.99 15.19
C GLU A 336 4.00 9.25 16.04
N PHE A 337 2.82 9.34 15.40
CA PHE A 337 1.54 9.56 16.08
C PHE A 337 1.30 8.54 17.19
N ARG A 338 1.61 7.28 16.94
CA ARG A 338 1.37 6.19 17.89
C ARG A 338 2.26 6.21 19.15
N TYR A 339 3.42 6.88 19.11
CA TYR A 339 4.38 6.88 20.23
C TYR A 339 4.51 8.21 20.98
N ARG A 340 3.97 9.31 20.42
CA ARG A 340 4.09 10.63 21.01
C ARG A 340 3.00 11.00 22.01
N ASP A 341 2.11 10.06 22.38
CA ASP A 341 0.96 10.29 23.26
C ASP A 341 0.07 11.45 22.75
N PRO A 342 -0.59 11.30 21.58
CA PRO A 342 -1.32 12.38 20.92
C PRO A 342 -2.52 12.82 21.76
N LEU A 343 -2.78 14.13 21.77
CA LEU A 343 -3.93 14.69 22.45
C LEU A 343 -5.18 14.49 21.60
N VAL A 344 -5.85 13.37 21.77
CA VAL A 344 -7.10 13.01 21.09
C VAL A 344 -8.14 12.54 22.10
N ASP A 345 -9.40 12.87 21.83
CA ASP A 345 -10.55 12.57 22.69
C ASP A 345 -11.83 12.39 21.85
N ASP A 346 -12.99 12.29 22.50
CA ASP A 346 -14.32 12.14 21.88
C ASP A 346 -14.79 13.36 21.06
N ARG A 347 -14.02 14.45 21.04
CA ARG A 347 -14.22 15.65 20.22
C ARG A 347 -13.19 15.79 19.11
N THR A 348 -12.47 14.73 18.82
CA THR A 348 -11.45 14.65 17.77
C THR A 348 -11.93 13.71 16.67
N LEU A 349 -11.80 14.13 15.40
CA LEU A 349 -11.91 13.25 14.25
C LEU A 349 -10.51 12.89 13.75
N CYS A 350 -10.21 11.60 13.68
CA CYS A 350 -8.97 11.09 13.10
C CYS A 350 -9.25 10.44 11.74
N ILE A 351 -8.72 11.02 10.66
CA ILE A 351 -8.80 10.51 9.27
C ILE A 351 -7.52 9.75 8.97
N PHE A 352 -7.63 8.44 8.74
CA PHE A 352 -6.51 7.56 8.44
C PHE A 352 -6.46 7.25 6.96
N ILE A 353 -5.34 7.57 6.30
CA ILE A 353 -5.16 7.38 4.87
C ILE A 353 -4.20 6.20 4.63
N SER A 354 -4.67 5.19 3.91
CA SER A 354 -3.83 4.07 3.47
C SER A 354 -4.35 3.49 2.15
N GLN A 355 -3.52 3.52 1.10
CA GLN A 355 -3.89 2.97 -0.21
C GLN A 355 -4.28 1.49 -0.09
N SER A 356 -3.45 0.68 0.57
CA SER A 356 -3.69 -0.77 0.78
C SER A 356 -4.66 -1.06 1.92
N GLY A 357 -4.76 -0.14 2.88
CA GLY A 357 -5.48 -0.37 4.13
C GLY A 357 -4.84 -1.40 5.07
N GLU A 358 -3.57 -1.78 4.80
CA GLU A 358 -2.83 -2.81 5.54
C GLU A 358 -1.51 -2.27 6.12
N THR A 359 -1.31 -0.97 6.15
CA THR A 359 -0.09 -0.36 6.71
C THR A 359 -0.08 -0.49 8.23
N ALA A 360 0.90 -1.21 8.78
CA ALA A 360 0.95 -1.56 10.21
C ALA A 360 0.85 -0.34 11.12
N ASP A 361 1.70 0.67 10.90
CA ASP A 361 1.69 1.90 11.69
C ASP A 361 0.34 2.64 11.64
N THR A 362 -0.28 2.68 10.44
CA THR A 362 -1.56 3.39 10.27
C THR A 362 -2.69 2.67 11.00
N ILE A 363 -2.71 1.32 10.99
CA ILE A 363 -3.68 0.52 11.74
C ILE A 363 -3.47 0.68 13.25
N ALA A 364 -2.22 0.65 13.70
CA ALA A 364 -1.91 0.82 15.11
C ALA A 364 -2.28 2.23 15.62
N ALA A 365 -2.02 3.27 14.82
CA ALA A 365 -2.46 4.63 15.11
C ALA A 365 -3.98 4.77 15.19
N LEU A 366 -4.73 4.07 14.30
CA LEU A 366 -6.18 4.02 14.34
C LEU A 366 -6.68 3.39 15.64
N ARG A 367 -6.12 2.24 16.03
CA ARG A 367 -6.48 1.54 17.27
C ARG A 367 -6.25 2.42 18.51
N LEU A 368 -5.13 3.14 18.53
CA LEU A 368 -4.80 4.08 19.60
C LEU A 368 -5.84 5.22 19.68
N ALA A 369 -6.13 5.88 18.56
CA ALA A 369 -7.11 6.97 18.52
C ALA A 369 -8.51 6.50 18.94
N LYS A 370 -8.93 5.32 18.46
CA LYS A 370 -10.21 4.69 18.83
C LYS A 370 -10.28 4.35 20.33
N ALA A 371 -9.20 3.83 20.91
CA ALA A 371 -9.12 3.54 22.33
C ALA A 371 -9.18 4.81 23.20
N ALA A 372 -8.71 5.95 22.66
CA ALA A 372 -8.81 7.27 23.30
C ALA A 372 -10.19 7.93 23.11
N GLY A 373 -11.13 7.31 22.39
CA GLY A 373 -12.50 7.78 22.18
C GLY A 373 -12.70 8.67 20.96
N ALA A 374 -11.67 8.92 20.13
CA ALA A 374 -11.79 9.70 18.91
C ALA A 374 -12.64 8.99 17.85
N ALA A 375 -13.41 9.76 17.08
CA ALA A 375 -14.06 9.25 15.89
C ALA A 375 -13.02 8.91 14.81
N THR A 376 -13.15 7.75 14.18
CA THR A 376 -12.16 7.25 13.20
C THR A 376 -12.77 7.10 11.81
N LEU A 377 -12.12 7.70 10.80
CA LEU A 377 -12.50 7.62 9.40
C LEU A 377 -11.35 7.03 8.58
N ALA A 378 -11.56 5.89 7.94
CA ALA A 378 -10.60 5.31 7.01
C ALA A 378 -10.82 5.80 5.57
N VAL A 379 -9.75 6.26 4.93
CA VAL A 379 -9.67 6.55 3.49
C VAL A 379 -8.77 5.50 2.86
N SER A 380 -9.36 4.57 2.10
CA SER A 380 -8.61 3.44 1.50
C SER A 380 -9.04 3.18 0.07
N ASN A 381 -8.20 2.44 -0.68
CA ASN A 381 -8.56 1.98 -2.01
C ASN A 381 -9.03 0.51 -2.02
N VAL A 382 -8.58 -0.28 -1.04
CA VAL A 382 -8.86 -1.72 -0.99
C VAL A 382 -10.08 -1.99 -0.11
N ILE A 383 -11.15 -2.50 -0.75
CA ILE A 383 -12.39 -2.86 -0.08
C ILE A 383 -12.14 -4.01 0.89
N GLY A 384 -12.64 -3.85 2.14
CA GLY A 384 -12.54 -4.88 3.17
C GLY A 384 -11.14 -5.06 3.76
N SER A 385 -10.22 -4.12 3.52
CA SER A 385 -8.90 -4.09 4.17
C SER A 385 -9.00 -3.92 5.68
N SER A 386 -7.93 -4.23 6.40
CA SER A 386 -7.92 -4.21 7.87
C SER A 386 -8.34 -2.86 8.45
N ILE A 387 -7.80 -1.75 7.92
CA ILE A 387 -8.15 -0.42 8.39
C ILE A 387 -9.64 -0.09 8.21
N THR A 388 -10.25 -0.56 7.10
CA THR A 388 -11.66 -0.29 6.78
C THR A 388 -12.65 -1.09 7.61
N ARG A 389 -12.19 -2.21 8.19
CA ARG A 389 -13.00 -3.03 9.11
C ARG A 389 -12.93 -2.54 10.56
N GLU A 390 -11.87 -1.82 10.91
CA GLU A 390 -11.63 -1.34 12.28
C GLU A 390 -12.11 0.09 12.50
N ALA A 391 -12.12 0.93 11.47
CA ALA A 391 -12.60 2.31 11.55
C ALA A 391 -14.11 2.38 11.79
N ASP A 392 -14.57 3.48 12.40
CA ASP A 392 -16.01 3.74 12.60
C ASP A 392 -16.69 4.11 11.28
N TYR A 393 -15.97 4.83 10.42
CA TYR A 393 -16.41 5.25 9.08
C TYR A 393 -15.38 4.86 8.03
N THR A 394 -15.84 4.59 6.81
CA THR A 394 -14.95 4.21 5.71
C THR A 394 -15.40 4.84 4.41
N VAL A 395 -14.45 5.44 3.68
CA VAL A 395 -14.65 5.97 2.33
C VAL A 395 -13.56 5.44 1.40
N TYR A 396 -13.98 4.95 0.23
CA TYR A 396 -13.07 4.38 -0.76
C TYR A 396 -12.71 5.36 -1.87
N THR A 397 -11.46 5.34 -2.32
CA THR A 397 -10.98 6.18 -3.43
C THR A 397 -11.48 5.72 -4.80
N HIS A 398 -11.81 4.44 -4.94
CA HIS A 398 -12.18 3.81 -6.22
C HIS A 398 -11.14 4.00 -7.34
N ALA A 399 -9.85 4.05 -6.97
CA ALA A 399 -8.77 4.26 -7.93
C ALA A 399 -8.45 3.02 -8.80
N GLY A 400 -9.11 1.89 -8.54
CA GLY A 400 -8.75 0.61 -9.14
C GLY A 400 -7.41 0.08 -8.61
N PRO A 401 -6.91 -1.06 -9.10
CA PRO A 401 -5.66 -1.63 -8.64
C PRO A 401 -4.47 -0.73 -9.01
N GLU A 402 -3.56 -0.52 -8.07
CA GLU A 402 -2.27 0.15 -8.25
C GLU A 402 -1.16 -0.83 -7.91
N ILE A 403 -0.40 -1.25 -8.94
CA ILE A 403 0.57 -2.36 -8.88
C ILE A 403 2.01 -1.86 -8.69
N ALA A 404 2.38 -0.74 -9.33
CA ALA A 404 3.70 -0.14 -9.13
C ALA A 404 3.92 0.18 -7.66
N VAL A 405 5.12 -0.14 -7.14
CA VAL A 405 5.44 0.05 -5.71
C VAL A 405 5.32 1.52 -5.31
N ALA A 406 5.91 2.43 -6.10
CA ALA A 406 5.77 3.86 -5.88
C ALA A 406 4.38 4.33 -6.30
N SER A 407 3.63 4.90 -5.36
CA SER A 407 2.26 5.38 -5.61
C SER A 407 2.23 6.60 -6.52
N THR A 408 1.28 6.62 -7.45
CA THR A 408 1.03 7.74 -8.38
C THR A 408 -0.45 8.11 -8.40
N LYS A 409 -1.31 7.28 -9.01
CA LYS A 409 -2.75 7.55 -9.11
C LYS A 409 -3.46 7.52 -7.74
N ALA A 410 -2.97 6.72 -6.80
CA ALA A 410 -3.54 6.68 -5.47
C ALA A 410 -3.34 8.01 -4.72
N TYR A 411 -2.18 8.69 -4.87
CA TYR A 411 -1.99 10.03 -4.32
C TYR A 411 -3.03 11.01 -4.83
N THR A 412 -3.19 11.10 -6.15
CA THR A 412 -4.14 12.02 -6.79
C THR A 412 -5.58 11.71 -6.35
N ALA A 413 -5.96 10.43 -6.32
CA ALA A 413 -7.26 10.00 -5.82
C ALA A 413 -7.49 10.36 -4.35
N GLN A 414 -6.47 10.22 -3.50
CA GLN A 414 -6.54 10.60 -2.09
C GLN A 414 -6.74 12.11 -1.92
N VAL A 415 -5.96 12.94 -2.64
CA VAL A 415 -6.12 14.40 -2.60
C VAL A 415 -7.53 14.82 -3.04
N VAL A 416 -8.03 14.23 -4.13
CA VAL A 416 -9.38 14.51 -4.64
C VAL A 416 -10.46 14.07 -3.67
N LEU A 417 -10.35 12.88 -3.09
CA LEU A 417 -11.34 12.39 -2.12
C LEU A 417 -11.35 13.23 -0.84
N LEU A 418 -10.18 13.66 -0.36
CA LEU A 418 -10.09 14.56 0.79
C LEU A 418 -10.70 15.94 0.50
N ALA A 419 -10.57 16.45 -0.74
CA ALA A 419 -11.29 17.67 -1.16
C ALA A 419 -12.80 17.46 -1.14
N VAL A 420 -13.30 16.33 -1.64
CA VAL A 420 -14.73 15.97 -1.57
C VAL A 420 -15.21 15.90 -0.12
N LEU A 421 -14.44 15.31 0.78
CA LEU A 421 -14.77 15.23 2.21
C LEU A 421 -14.80 16.62 2.87
N ALA A 422 -13.83 17.48 2.58
CA ALA A 422 -13.79 18.83 3.12
C ALA A 422 -15.00 19.68 2.67
N ILE A 423 -15.38 19.55 1.39
CA ILE A 423 -16.59 20.19 0.84
C ILE A 423 -17.84 19.64 1.53
N HIS A 424 -17.96 18.33 1.66
CA HIS A 424 -19.09 17.68 2.33
C HIS A 424 -19.26 18.17 3.78
N PHE A 425 -18.19 18.25 4.53
CA PHE A 425 -18.21 18.73 5.91
C PHE A 425 -18.60 20.22 5.99
N ALA A 426 -18.09 21.04 5.06
CA ALA A 426 -18.47 22.45 4.98
C ALA A 426 -19.97 22.63 4.69
N GLU A 427 -20.51 21.86 3.74
CA GLU A 427 -21.94 21.88 3.41
C GLU A 427 -22.81 21.45 4.61
N LEU A 428 -22.42 20.41 5.36
CA LEU A 428 -23.11 20.00 6.58
C LEU A 428 -23.08 21.09 7.67
N LEU A 429 -21.98 21.82 7.79
CA LEU A 429 -21.82 22.92 8.74
C LEU A 429 -22.53 24.21 8.27
N GLY A 430 -22.99 24.28 7.02
CA GLY A 430 -23.53 25.48 6.40
C GLY A 430 -22.49 26.58 6.16
N LEU A 431 -21.21 26.19 6.00
CA LEU A 431 -20.07 27.08 5.81
C LEU A 431 -19.56 27.04 4.37
N GLY A 432 -18.83 28.08 3.98
CA GLY A 432 -18.01 28.08 2.76
C GLY A 432 -18.76 27.94 1.43
N ALA A 433 -20.05 28.23 1.36
CA ALA A 433 -20.90 27.93 0.20
C ALA A 433 -20.34 28.42 -1.15
N GLY A 434 -19.72 29.60 -1.21
CA GLY A 434 -19.08 30.12 -2.44
C GLY A 434 -17.85 29.32 -2.84
N VAL A 435 -16.91 29.14 -1.92
CA VAL A 435 -15.67 28.38 -2.16
C VAL A 435 -15.96 26.89 -2.45
N ALA A 436 -16.93 26.31 -1.75
CA ALA A 436 -17.37 24.94 -2.01
C ALA A 436 -17.94 24.77 -3.43
N ALA A 437 -18.71 25.76 -3.91
CA ALA A 437 -19.26 25.74 -5.26
C ALA A 437 -18.16 25.85 -6.34
N ASP A 438 -17.17 26.75 -6.14
CA ASP A 438 -16.04 26.90 -7.05
C ASP A 438 -15.18 25.63 -7.08
N LEU A 439 -14.87 25.05 -5.91
CA LEU A 439 -14.14 23.79 -5.83
C LEU A 439 -14.87 22.63 -6.49
N LYS A 440 -16.20 22.56 -6.37
CA LYS A 440 -17.01 21.52 -7.06
C LYS A 440 -16.94 21.66 -8.56
N ALA A 441 -16.98 22.88 -9.08
CA ALA A 441 -16.85 23.14 -10.51
C ALA A 441 -15.48 22.67 -11.02
N ASP A 442 -14.40 23.07 -10.35
CA ASP A 442 -13.05 22.68 -10.71
C ASP A 442 -12.78 21.16 -10.53
N LEU A 443 -13.38 20.53 -9.52
CA LEU A 443 -13.30 19.06 -9.37
C LEU A 443 -13.90 18.32 -10.57
N LEU A 444 -15.02 18.79 -11.10
CA LEU A 444 -15.67 18.17 -12.26
C LEU A 444 -14.84 18.33 -13.54
N GLU A 445 -14.04 19.39 -13.65
CA GLU A 445 -13.13 19.62 -14.78
C GLU A 445 -11.76 18.95 -14.59
N LEU A 446 -11.40 18.59 -13.36
CA LEU A 446 -10.09 18.08 -13.00
C LEU A 446 -9.61 16.90 -13.86
N PRO A 447 -10.43 15.91 -14.24
CA PRO A 447 -10.01 14.84 -15.15
C PRO A 447 -9.46 15.36 -16.49
N ALA A 448 -10.09 16.40 -17.06
CA ALA A 448 -9.63 16.99 -18.33
C ALA A 448 -8.34 17.80 -18.14
N LEU A 449 -8.20 18.51 -17.02
CA LEU A 449 -6.97 19.25 -16.69
C LEU A 449 -5.77 18.31 -16.47
N ILE A 450 -6.00 17.15 -15.86
CA ILE A 450 -4.98 16.10 -15.70
C ILE A 450 -4.57 15.54 -17.05
N GLU A 451 -5.53 15.24 -17.94
CA GLU A 451 -5.25 14.75 -19.29
C GLU A 451 -4.43 15.77 -20.10
N GLU A 452 -4.76 17.06 -20.00
CA GLU A 452 -4.00 18.15 -20.62
C GLU A 452 -2.59 18.24 -20.06
N THR A 453 -2.43 18.12 -18.74
CA THR A 453 -1.13 18.16 -18.06
C THR A 453 -0.21 17.05 -18.54
N LEU A 454 -0.71 15.84 -18.76
CA LEU A 454 0.08 14.70 -19.23
C LEU A 454 0.72 14.94 -20.61
N LYS A 455 0.23 15.91 -21.40
CA LYS A 455 0.85 16.31 -22.68
C LYS A 455 2.21 16.98 -22.50
N CYS A 456 2.59 17.38 -21.28
CA CYS A 456 3.93 17.90 -20.98
C CYS A 456 5.04 16.82 -21.04
N ALA A 457 4.68 15.53 -21.15
CA ALA A 457 5.60 14.41 -21.10
C ALA A 457 6.85 14.55 -21.99
N PRO A 458 6.81 15.05 -23.24
CA PRO A 458 8.01 15.24 -24.05
C PRO A 458 8.97 16.30 -23.47
N GLN A 459 8.44 17.39 -22.90
CA GLN A 459 9.25 18.43 -22.26
C GLN A 459 9.91 17.92 -20.98
N VAL A 460 9.15 17.20 -20.17
CA VAL A 460 9.65 16.56 -18.94
C VAL A 460 10.74 15.56 -19.28
N LYS A 461 10.55 14.74 -20.31
CA LYS A 461 11.55 13.77 -20.78
C LYS A 461 12.84 14.48 -21.21
N ALA A 462 12.72 15.56 -21.99
CA ALA A 462 13.90 16.33 -22.42
C ALA A 462 14.69 16.96 -21.27
N PHE A 463 14.01 17.28 -20.16
CA PHE A 463 14.69 17.74 -18.94
C PHE A 463 15.30 16.56 -18.16
N ALA A 464 14.59 15.45 -18.04
CA ALA A 464 15.10 14.22 -17.42
C ALA A 464 16.40 13.75 -18.09
N ASP A 465 16.47 13.80 -19.44
CA ASP A 465 17.67 13.44 -20.21
C ASP A 465 18.92 14.31 -19.84
N LYS A 466 18.71 15.52 -19.29
CA LYS A 466 19.80 16.41 -18.86
C LYS A 466 20.27 16.16 -17.44
N ILE A 467 19.37 15.69 -16.55
CA ILE A 467 19.63 15.60 -15.12
C ILE A 467 19.69 14.19 -14.55
N HIS A 468 19.50 13.13 -15.36
CA HIS A 468 19.41 11.75 -14.89
C HIS A 468 20.66 11.22 -14.16
N ARG A 469 21.80 11.93 -14.30
CA ARG A 469 23.06 11.58 -13.62
C ARG A 469 23.37 12.47 -12.41
N GLU A 470 22.51 13.43 -12.10
CA GLU A 470 22.66 14.22 -10.88
C GLU A 470 22.58 13.30 -9.65
N THR A 471 23.29 13.66 -8.59
CA THR A 471 23.28 12.93 -7.32
C THR A 471 22.34 13.57 -6.32
N ASP A 472 22.10 14.88 -6.46
CA ASP A 472 21.33 15.68 -5.54
C ASP A 472 20.40 16.64 -6.29
N VAL A 473 19.13 16.69 -5.87
CA VAL A 473 18.10 17.54 -6.45
C VAL A 473 17.29 18.20 -5.33
N PHE A 474 17.10 19.52 -5.42
CA PHE A 474 16.31 20.29 -4.47
C PHE A 474 14.94 20.63 -5.06
N PHE A 475 13.90 20.39 -4.28
CA PHE A 475 12.54 20.82 -4.61
C PHE A 475 12.14 21.97 -3.70
N ILE A 476 11.53 23.01 -4.26
CA ILE A 476 11.10 24.17 -3.49
C ILE A 476 9.68 24.62 -3.87
N GLY A 477 8.91 25.03 -2.86
CA GLY A 477 7.56 25.54 -3.03
C GLY A 477 7.10 26.37 -1.84
N ARG A 478 5.94 27.00 -1.94
CA ARG A 478 5.28 27.71 -0.84
C ARG A 478 3.84 27.24 -0.70
N GLY A 479 3.32 27.17 0.54
CA GLY A 479 1.95 26.69 0.76
C GLY A 479 1.74 25.30 0.17
N SER A 480 0.68 25.11 -0.62
CA SER A 480 0.37 23.83 -1.29
C SER A 480 1.45 23.38 -2.28
N ASP A 481 2.21 24.32 -2.88
CA ASP A 481 3.33 24.01 -3.75
C ASP A 481 4.49 23.31 -3.00
N TYR A 482 4.67 23.62 -1.71
CA TYR A 482 5.62 22.90 -0.87
C TYR A 482 5.16 21.46 -0.61
N THR A 483 3.87 21.25 -0.37
CA THR A 483 3.37 19.87 -0.18
C THR A 483 3.51 19.02 -1.44
N THR A 484 3.30 19.61 -2.62
CA THR A 484 3.61 18.97 -3.91
C THR A 484 5.11 18.66 -4.04
N SER A 485 5.98 19.57 -3.61
CA SER A 485 7.44 19.40 -3.64
C SER A 485 7.90 18.23 -2.76
N LEU A 486 7.27 18.02 -1.59
CA LEU A 486 7.53 16.86 -0.72
C LEU A 486 7.24 15.54 -1.44
N GLU A 487 6.07 15.42 -2.07
CA GLU A 487 5.69 14.22 -2.82
C GLU A 487 6.58 14.02 -4.06
N ALA A 488 6.91 15.08 -4.78
CA ALA A 488 7.83 15.04 -5.92
C ALA A 488 9.22 14.52 -5.54
N SER A 489 9.78 15.02 -4.43
CA SER A 489 11.04 14.56 -3.88
C SER A 489 10.98 13.09 -3.46
N LEU A 490 9.88 12.65 -2.83
CA LEU A 490 9.69 11.24 -2.47
C LEU A 490 9.69 10.36 -3.72
N LYS A 491 8.92 10.70 -4.76
CA LYS A 491 8.89 9.92 -6.02
C LYS A 491 10.26 9.82 -6.67
N LEU A 492 11.02 10.90 -6.69
CA LEU A 492 12.38 10.87 -7.25
C LEU A 492 13.30 9.92 -6.49
N LYS A 493 13.31 9.99 -5.15
CA LYS A 493 14.09 9.09 -4.30
C LYS A 493 13.74 7.63 -4.50
N GLU A 494 12.45 7.31 -4.50
CA GLU A 494 11.95 5.93 -4.52
C GLU A 494 12.39 5.16 -5.76
N ILE A 495 12.35 5.77 -6.94
CA ILE A 495 12.52 5.04 -8.20
C ILE A 495 13.82 5.36 -8.95
N SER A 496 14.43 6.52 -8.71
CA SER A 496 15.69 6.90 -9.37
C SER A 496 16.91 6.74 -8.46
N TYR A 497 16.71 6.66 -7.14
CA TYR A 497 17.73 6.62 -6.09
C TYR A 497 18.60 7.89 -6.03
N ILE A 498 18.21 8.96 -6.70
CA ILE A 498 18.81 10.28 -6.55
C ILE A 498 18.41 10.84 -5.19
N HIS A 499 19.39 11.31 -4.43
CA HIS A 499 19.10 12.04 -3.20
C HIS A 499 18.35 13.34 -3.54
N SER A 500 17.23 13.58 -2.87
CA SER A 500 16.47 14.80 -3.07
C SER A 500 15.80 15.25 -1.79
N GLU A 501 15.68 16.56 -1.63
CA GLU A 501 15.02 17.18 -0.50
C GLU A 501 14.04 18.24 -0.97
N ALA A 502 12.98 18.44 -0.18
CA ALA A 502 11.99 19.48 -0.43
C ALA A 502 11.98 20.48 0.71
N TYR A 503 12.01 21.77 0.37
CA TYR A 503 12.01 22.85 1.34
C TYR A 503 10.90 23.86 1.06
N PRO A 504 10.28 24.42 2.11
CA PRO A 504 9.56 25.67 1.94
C PRO A 504 10.53 26.72 1.40
N SER A 505 10.20 27.34 0.27
CA SER A 505 11.15 28.25 -0.42
C SER A 505 11.70 29.35 0.48
N GLY A 506 10.95 29.80 1.48
CA GLY A 506 11.38 30.79 2.47
C GLY A 506 12.47 30.28 3.41
N GLU A 507 12.49 28.98 3.71
CA GLU A 507 13.41 28.33 4.63
C GLU A 507 14.81 28.11 4.03
N LEU A 508 14.96 28.23 2.71
CA LEU A 508 16.28 28.12 2.07
C LEU A 508 17.33 28.99 2.73
N LYS A 509 16.97 30.22 3.12
CA LYS A 509 17.88 31.19 3.75
C LYS A 509 18.36 30.79 5.14
N HIS A 510 17.69 29.87 5.78
CA HIS A 510 17.94 29.42 7.16
C HIS A 510 18.86 28.20 7.24
N GLY A 511 19.58 27.89 6.16
CA GLY A 511 20.58 26.83 6.11
C GLY A 511 20.74 26.19 4.73
N PRO A 512 19.70 25.60 4.12
CA PRO A 512 19.82 24.78 2.91
C PRO A 512 20.46 25.49 1.71
N ILE A 513 20.34 26.81 1.61
CA ILE A 513 20.95 27.60 0.52
C ILE A 513 22.48 27.47 0.48
N ALA A 514 23.12 27.06 1.58
CA ALA A 514 24.55 26.79 1.64
C ALA A 514 24.96 25.61 0.72
N LEU A 515 24.03 24.74 0.36
CA LEU A 515 24.26 23.59 -0.53
C LEU A 515 24.09 23.95 -2.02
N ILE A 516 23.63 25.17 -2.31
CA ILE A 516 23.39 25.59 -3.68
C ILE A 516 24.68 26.19 -4.26
N GLU A 517 25.25 25.51 -5.23
CA GLU A 517 26.43 25.92 -5.98
C GLU A 517 26.15 25.86 -7.49
N LYS A 518 27.15 26.23 -8.30
CA LYS A 518 27.04 26.24 -9.74
C LYS A 518 26.73 24.83 -10.28
N GLY A 519 25.58 24.68 -10.92
CA GLY A 519 25.13 23.44 -11.52
C GLY A 519 24.17 22.60 -10.66
N THR A 520 23.99 22.97 -9.37
CA THR A 520 22.96 22.31 -8.53
C THR A 520 21.59 22.40 -9.17
N THR A 521 20.88 21.26 -9.26
CA THR A 521 19.52 21.23 -9.82
C THR A 521 18.50 21.61 -8.76
N VAL A 522 17.71 22.66 -9.06
CA VAL A 522 16.60 23.12 -8.22
C VAL A 522 15.30 23.10 -9.02
N ILE A 523 14.27 22.49 -8.47
CA ILE A 523 12.95 22.35 -9.09
C ILE A 523 11.94 23.14 -8.27
N GLY A 524 11.32 24.15 -8.88
CA GLY A 524 10.34 25.02 -8.24
C GLY A 524 8.91 24.74 -8.68
N THR A 525 7.97 24.77 -7.74
CA THR A 525 6.53 24.76 -8.02
C THR A 525 5.95 26.13 -7.72
N ILE A 526 5.19 26.72 -8.66
CA ILE A 526 4.55 28.04 -8.50
C ILE A 526 3.15 28.00 -9.08
N THR A 527 2.14 27.72 -8.26
CA THR A 527 0.73 27.63 -8.71
C THR A 527 -0.20 28.57 -7.93
N ASP A 528 0.16 28.96 -6.70
CA ASP A 528 -0.66 29.87 -5.90
C ASP A 528 -0.48 31.33 -6.38
N PRO A 529 -1.58 31.99 -6.85
CA PRO A 529 -1.53 33.34 -7.35
C PRO A 529 -1.05 34.38 -6.30
N ALA A 530 -1.34 34.14 -5.03
CA ALA A 530 -0.94 35.05 -3.94
C ALA A 530 0.56 34.98 -3.61
N LEU A 531 1.24 33.92 -4.04
CA LEU A 531 2.64 33.62 -3.66
C LEU A 531 3.64 33.74 -4.82
N VAL A 532 3.20 34.08 -6.04
CA VAL A 532 4.04 34.12 -7.25
C VAL A 532 5.30 34.97 -7.04
N ASP A 533 5.13 36.24 -6.62
CA ASP A 533 6.26 37.16 -6.47
C ASP A 533 7.28 36.67 -5.42
N LYS A 534 6.78 36.08 -4.34
CA LYS A 534 7.63 35.53 -3.27
C LYS A 534 8.38 34.30 -3.74
N SER A 535 7.73 33.43 -4.49
CA SER A 535 8.33 32.22 -5.05
C SER A 535 9.36 32.55 -6.11
N VAL A 536 9.07 33.49 -7.02
CA VAL A 536 10.03 33.98 -8.02
C VAL A 536 11.25 34.65 -7.36
N SER A 537 11.06 35.41 -6.29
CA SER A 537 12.17 35.97 -5.51
C SER A 537 13.11 34.90 -4.97
N ASN A 538 12.56 33.81 -4.42
CA ASN A 538 13.38 32.69 -3.93
C ASN A 538 14.08 31.93 -5.05
N LEU A 539 13.45 31.78 -6.22
CA LEU A 539 14.12 31.21 -7.40
C LEU A 539 15.34 32.05 -7.83
N LYS A 540 15.20 33.38 -7.85
CA LYS A 540 16.32 34.26 -8.20
C LYS A 540 17.52 34.10 -7.25
N GLU A 541 17.28 33.78 -5.99
CA GLU A 541 18.35 33.56 -5.02
C GLU A 541 19.20 32.34 -5.35
N VAL A 542 18.59 31.25 -5.79
CA VAL A 542 19.30 30.03 -6.22
C VAL A 542 19.93 30.20 -7.60
N ILE A 543 19.25 30.86 -8.54
CA ILE A 543 19.76 31.18 -9.88
C ILE A 543 21.04 32.03 -9.77
N THR A 544 21.04 33.04 -8.89
CA THR A 544 22.22 33.91 -8.67
C THR A 544 23.45 33.12 -8.20
N ARG A 545 23.26 31.95 -7.59
CA ARG A 545 24.32 31.02 -7.17
C ARG A 545 24.70 30.00 -8.26
N GLY A 546 24.06 30.09 -9.42
CA GLY A 546 24.35 29.23 -10.57
C GLY A 546 23.60 27.92 -10.59
N ALA A 547 22.49 27.80 -9.87
CA ALA A 547 21.62 26.64 -9.94
C ALA A 547 21.01 26.48 -11.35
N LYS A 548 20.83 25.24 -11.78
CA LYS A 548 19.96 24.87 -12.92
C LYS A 548 18.52 24.77 -12.42
N VAL A 549 17.61 25.48 -13.05
CA VAL A 549 16.25 25.61 -12.53
C VAL A 549 15.20 25.10 -13.50
N LEU A 550 14.37 24.16 -13.04
CA LEU A 550 13.09 23.81 -13.66
C LEU A 550 11.95 24.41 -12.81
N VAL A 551 10.94 24.96 -13.48
CA VAL A 551 9.73 25.46 -12.84
C VAL A 551 8.49 24.79 -13.43
N VAL A 552 7.62 24.27 -12.56
CA VAL A 552 6.26 23.86 -12.90
C VAL A 552 5.31 24.94 -12.42
N THR A 553 4.49 25.46 -13.33
CA THR A 553 3.63 26.60 -13.02
C THR A 553 2.39 26.68 -13.92
N ASN A 554 1.31 27.21 -13.37
CA ASN A 554 0.12 27.65 -14.11
C ASN A 554 0.02 29.19 -14.19
N ARG A 555 1.10 29.90 -13.79
CA ARG A 555 1.16 31.37 -13.70
C ARG A 555 2.13 31.95 -14.73
N ASP A 556 1.95 33.25 -15.04
CA ASP A 556 2.91 33.96 -15.88
C ASP A 556 4.18 34.30 -15.09
N VAL A 557 5.10 33.33 -15.09
CA VAL A 557 6.41 33.50 -14.44
C VAL A 557 7.41 33.98 -15.50
N ARG A 558 7.93 35.18 -15.30
CA ARG A 558 8.96 35.79 -16.14
C ARG A 558 10.29 35.77 -15.42
N ALA A 559 11.15 34.85 -15.77
CA ALA A 559 12.54 34.86 -15.39
C ALA A 559 13.36 34.40 -16.59
N SER A 560 14.24 35.26 -17.06
CA SER A 560 15.12 35.02 -18.23
C SER A 560 16.08 33.84 -17.98
N ASP A 561 16.25 33.45 -16.74
CA ASP A 561 17.28 32.51 -16.30
C ASP A 561 16.71 31.18 -15.78
N ILE A 562 15.45 30.83 -16.15
CA ILE A 562 14.87 29.51 -15.91
C ILE A 562 15.24 28.61 -17.09
N ASP A 563 15.94 27.49 -16.81
CA ASP A 563 16.40 26.55 -17.83
C ASP A 563 15.25 25.79 -18.50
N THR A 564 14.20 25.49 -17.73
CA THR A 564 13.01 24.78 -18.23
C THR A 564 11.76 25.23 -17.51
N LEU A 565 10.74 25.62 -18.27
CA LEU A 565 9.42 25.99 -17.75
C LEU A 565 8.39 24.99 -18.26
N ILE A 566 7.71 24.31 -17.35
CA ILE A 566 6.61 23.40 -17.65
C ILE A 566 5.30 24.06 -17.25
N ARG A 567 4.43 24.25 -18.23
CA ARG A 567 3.10 24.82 -18.00
C ARG A 567 2.11 23.71 -17.67
N VAL A 568 1.33 23.93 -16.61
CA VAL A 568 0.16 23.11 -16.26
C VAL A 568 -1.10 23.97 -16.34
N PRO A 569 -2.27 23.37 -16.54
CA PRO A 569 -3.53 24.11 -16.56
C PRO A 569 -3.82 24.81 -15.24
N GLU A 570 -4.58 25.89 -15.30
CA GLU A 570 -5.07 26.60 -14.13
C GLU A 570 -6.24 25.83 -13.49
N THR A 571 -6.25 25.77 -12.17
CA THR A 571 -7.32 25.22 -11.33
C THR A 571 -7.36 25.97 -10.00
N HIS A 572 -8.37 25.73 -9.20
CA HIS A 572 -8.44 26.30 -7.85
C HIS A 572 -7.13 25.98 -7.06
N PRO A 573 -6.52 26.96 -6.36
CA PRO A 573 -5.24 26.76 -5.68
C PRO A 573 -5.20 25.56 -4.72
N LEU A 574 -6.32 25.26 -4.06
CA LEU A 574 -6.43 24.09 -3.18
C LEU A 574 -6.37 22.76 -3.94
N LEU A 575 -6.74 22.71 -5.23
CA LEU A 575 -6.68 21.51 -6.08
C LEU A 575 -5.39 21.42 -6.90
N ALA A 576 -4.58 22.48 -6.93
CA ALA A 576 -3.35 22.54 -7.70
C ALA A 576 -2.39 21.36 -7.43
N PRO A 577 -2.26 20.80 -6.20
CA PRO A 577 -1.44 19.60 -5.95
C PRO A 577 -1.81 18.39 -6.81
N ALA A 578 -3.09 18.20 -7.12
CA ALA A 578 -3.55 17.07 -7.96
C ALA A 578 -3.14 17.20 -9.43
N VAL A 579 -2.84 18.42 -9.90
CA VAL A 579 -2.40 18.71 -11.28
C VAL A 579 -0.88 18.84 -11.35
N SER A 580 -0.31 19.62 -10.44
CA SER A 580 1.13 19.95 -10.46
C SER A 580 2.06 18.79 -10.10
N ILE A 581 1.55 17.71 -9.52
CA ILE A 581 2.36 16.51 -9.22
C ILE A 581 2.71 15.70 -10.49
N LEU A 582 1.89 15.74 -11.55
CA LEU A 582 2.06 14.87 -12.71
C LEU A 582 3.39 15.09 -13.45
N PRO A 583 3.86 16.32 -13.72
CA PRO A 583 5.18 16.52 -14.31
C PRO A 583 6.30 15.88 -13.49
N TYR A 584 6.19 15.82 -12.18
CA TYR A 584 7.20 15.25 -11.30
C TYR A 584 7.16 13.72 -11.26
N GLN A 585 5.97 13.13 -11.31
CA GLN A 585 5.83 11.69 -11.49
C GLN A 585 6.49 11.24 -12.80
N LEU A 586 6.19 11.94 -13.91
CA LEU A 586 6.82 11.70 -15.20
C LEU A 586 8.34 11.93 -15.17
N LEU A 587 8.82 12.98 -14.49
CA LEU A 587 10.24 13.29 -14.35
C LEU A 587 10.98 12.13 -13.68
N SER A 588 10.47 11.69 -12.54
CA SER A 588 11.04 10.58 -11.78
C SER A 588 11.08 9.29 -12.61
N TYR A 589 9.98 9.01 -13.33
CA TYR A 589 9.89 7.87 -14.24
C TYR A 589 10.95 7.92 -15.35
N TYR A 590 11.06 9.04 -16.07
CA TYR A 590 12.03 9.14 -17.17
C TYR A 590 13.47 9.08 -16.69
N ILE A 591 13.80 9.71 -15.57
CA ILE A 591 15.13 9.61 -14.95
C ILE A 591 15.46 8.14 -14.62
N ALA A 592 14.55 7.43 -13.97
CA ALA A 592 14.75 6.03 -13.62
C ALA A 592 14.94 5.14 -14.87
N LYS A 593 14.13 5.36 -15.92
CA LYS A 593 14.25 4.61 -17.19
C LYS A 593 15.57 4.90 -17.90
N GLN A 594 16.06 6.15 -17.90
CA GLN A 594 17.38 6.51 -18.47
C GLN A 594 18.52 5.82 -17.73
N ASN A 595 18.37 5.59 -16.43
CA ASN A 595 19.34 4.89 -15.60
C ASN A 595 19.17 3.36 -15.65
N GLY A 596 18.25 2.82 -16.46
CA GLY A 596 18.01 1.38 -16.61
C GLY A 596 17.38 0.73 -15.38
N LEU A 597 16.70 1.50 -14.53
CA LEU A 597 16.10 1.03 -13.28
C LEU A 597 14.69 0.46 -13.48
N ASP A 598 14.30 -0.46 -12.61
CA ASP A 598 12.95 -1.03 -12.55
C ASP A 598 12.03 -0.08 -11.79
N VAL A 599 11.13 0.59 -12.52
CA VAL A 599 10.22 1.59 -11.95
C VAL A 599 9.02 0.99 -11.24
N ASP A 600 8.64 -0.24 -11.60
CA ASP A 600 7.52 -0.96 -10.97
C ASP A 600 7.93 -1.59 -9.63
N LYS A 601 9.18 -2.03 -9.53
CA LYS A 601 9.74 -2.74 -8.37
C LYS A 601 11.10 -2.17 -7.99
N PRO A 602 11.15 -0.94 -7.44
CA PRO A 602 12.39 -0.31 -7.00
C PRO A 602 13.01 -1.10 -5.83
N ARG A 603 14.35 -1.09 -5.75
CA ARG A 603 15.08 -1.81 -4.70
C ARG A 603 14.68 -1.32 -3.30
N ASN A 604 14.68 -2.24 -2.33
CA ASN A 604 14.46 -1.96 -0.92
C ASN A 604 13.09 -1.33 -0.58
N LEU A 605 12.11 -1.41 -1.49
CA LEU A 605 10.76 -0.91 -1.26
C LEU A 605 9.72 -2.00 -1.52
N ALA A 606 8.66 -1.95 -0.74
CA ALA A 606 7.47 -2.78 -0.91
C ALA A 606 6.22 -1.88 -1.03
N LYS A 607 5.21 -2.34 -1.79
CA LYS A 607 3.97 -1.57 -2.03
C LYS A 607 3.21 -1.20 -0.76
N SER A 608 3.28 -2.05 0.25
CA SER A 608 2.63 -1.82 1.54
C SER A 608 3.50 -2.41 2.66
N VAL A 609 3.68 -1.67 3.74
CA VAL A 609 4.46 -2.08 4.92
C VAL A 609 3.49 -2.59 5.99
N THR A 610 3.43 -3.93 6.15
CA THR A 610 2.51 -4.60 7.08
C THR A 610 3.19 -5.12 8.35
N VAL A 611 4.44 -4.82 8.53
CA VAL A 611 5.26 -5.15 9.72
C VAL A 611 5.97 -3.90 10.19
N GLU A 612 6.31 -3.86 11.46
CA GLU A 612 7.15 -2.81 12.07
C GLU A 612 8.64 -3.08 11.87
#